data_04a1d4eca9ce12c34f86b491390b1f3d
#
_entry.id   04a1d4eca9ce12c34f86b491390b1f3d
#
_cell.length_a   1.000
_cell.length_b   1.000
_cell.length_c   1.000
_cell.angle_alpha   90.00
_cell.angle_beta   90.00
_cell.angle_gamma   90.00
#
_symmetry.space_group_name_H-M   'P 1'
#
loop_
_entity.id
_entity.type
_entity.pdbx_description
1 polymer ?
#
loop_
_entity_poly.entity_id
_entity_poly.type
_entity_poly.pdbx_seq_one_letter_code
_entity_poly.pdbx_strand_id
1 'polypeptide(L)'
;MERIAFLKTVVLSYIGFIKTKIRLASSTICMVTSSLFYEGDDRVVYSPKRNRRIVDIHASRIPMYFRFKSATQLIAVKLHWRIPTFFVHHTRHRYNGEECLLIFLAYFATGSTFTHLADAFFGGDSRYFSWMMECIVDHLYANFYNKIAGNSLSQWIPSDLDDYRLGIYNKLVENQESLRERLNISYSQFRIFAFMDDTDFRTCRPSSSNVNVNTSPHDYQRSFYSGYYRAHGLKAQTIVFPNGLFGSVFITSIRHNDNGVLNMSGISDYLTRLLVRHPIPPVNYLPAVYCDGIFSPRACIVPRYVSPNPHQAMVNRLLSPLRVFIENSYGDVKNLWRIFQKRNNFNLLREGCSVRKACTMIFFVHNCYLCLNETRSNYFQLRAPTLEEYLPLDEVLEEAPDMD
;
A
#
# COMPACT_ATOMS: atom_id res chain seq x y z
N MET A 1 7.65 -21.77 35.56
CA MET A 1 8.27 -22.83 34.73
C MET A 1 7.32 -23.42 33.70
N GLU A 2 6.04 -23.59 33.99
CA GLU A 2 5.06 -24.17 33.03
C GLU A 2 4.82 -23.35 31.76
N ARG A 3 4.80 -22.03 31.81
CA ARG A 3 4.65 -21.17 30.62
C ARG A 3 5.80 -21.30 29.60
N ILE A 4 7.02 -21.53 30.06
CA ILE A 4 8.20 -21.70 29.18
C ILE A 4 8.15 -23.08 28.52
N ALA A 5 7.66 -24.12 29.23
CA ALA A 5 7.46 -25.46 28.67
C ALA A 5 6.37 -25.46 27.60
N PHE A 6 5.26 -24.76 27.84
CA PHE A 6 4.16 -24.61 26.86
C PHE A 6 4.63 -23.89 25.58
N LEU A 7 5.34 -22.78 25.72
CA LEU A 7 5.90 -22.07 24.56
C LEU A 7 6.88 -22.92 23.73
N LYS A 8 7.76 -23.70 24.42
CA LYS A 8 8.64 -24.64 23.72
C LYS A 8 7.87 -25.70 22.94
N THR A 9 6.79 -26.23 23.49
CA THR A 9 5.98 -27.27 22.83
C THR A 9 5.27 -26.68 21.60
N VAL A 10 4.71 -25.48 21.71
CA VAL A 10 4.06 -24.79 20.57
C VAL A 10 5.06 -24.48 19.46
N VAL A 11 6.24 -23.97 19.79
CA VAL A 11 7.30 -23.67 18.80
C VAL A 11 7.79 -24.95 18.11
N LEU A 12 7.98 -26.05 18.85
CA LEU A 12 8.41 -27.33 18.28
C LEU A 12 7.33 -27.96 17.38
N SER A 13 6.05 -27.83 17.73
CA SER A 13 4.92 -28.24 16.90
C SER A 13 4.88 -27.44 15.58
N TYR A 14 5.10 -26.13 15.67
CA TYR A 14 5.10 -25.25 14.49
C TYR A 14 6.28 -25.53 13.56
N ILE A 15 7.47 -25.79 14.11
CA ILE A 15 8.66 -26.20 13.34
C ILE A 15 8.41 -27.58 12.68
N GLY A 16 7.76 -28.51 13.38
CA GLY A 16 7.36 -29.82 12.85
C GLY A 16 6.40 -29.69 11.67
N PHE A 17 5.38 -28.84 11.79
CA PHE A 17 4.41 -28.55 10.75
C PHE A 17 5.05 -27.94 9.50
N ILE A 18 5.94 -26.95 9.68
CA ILE A 18 6.70 -26.35 8.58
C ILE A 18 7.60 -27.36 7.88
N LYS A 19 8.32 -28.22 8.63
CA LYS A 19 9.16 -29.30 8.05
C LYS A 19 8.34 -30.31 7.25
N THR A 20 7.14 -30.64 7.70
CA THR A 20 6.23 -31.55 6.99
C THR A 20 5.68 -30.92 5.71
N LYS A 21 5.27 -29.64 5.75
CA LYS A 21 4.85 -28.90 4.54
C LYS A 21 5.99 -28.71 3.53
N ILE A 22 7.22 -28.45 3.98
CA ILE A 22 8.40 -28.36 3.10
C ILE A 22 8.71 -29.72 2.47
N ARG A 23 8.59 -30.84 3.19
CA ARG A 23 8.78 -32.21 2.61
C ARG A 23 7.69 -32.54 1.60
N LEU A 24 6.43 -32.21 1.86
CA LEU A 24 5.32 -32.42 0.92
C LEU A 24 5.51 -31.55 -0.34
N ALA A 25 5.91 -30.30 -0.21
CA ALA A 25 6.21 -29.41 -1.34
C ALA A 25 7.40 -29.94 -2.16
N SER A 26 8.45 -30.44 -1.52
CA SER A 26 9.61 -31.03 -2.23
C SER A 26 9.26 -32.33 -2.98
N SER A 27 8.40 -33.19 -2.43
CA SER A 27 7.96 -34.40 -3.11
C SER A 27 7.00 -34.11 -4.28
N THR A 28 6.16 -33.08 -4.17
CA THR A 28 5.27 -32.64 -5.26
C THR A 28 6.07 -31.97 -6.38
N ILE A 29 7.11 -31.22 -6.04
CA ILE A 29 8.03 -30.60 -7.02
C ILE A 29 8.79 -31.69 -7.79
N CYS A 30 9.21 -32.78 -7.14
CA CYS A 30 9.93 -33.86 -7.80
C CYS A 30 9.03 -34.66 -8.78
N MET A 31 7.73 -34.75 -8.54
CA MET A 31 6.79 -35.45 -9.44
C MET A 31 6.35 -34.59 -10.64
N VAL A 32 6.36 -33.26 -10.51
CA VAL A 32 5.95 -32.35 -11.60
C VAL A 32 7.08 -32.08 -12.58
N THR A 33 8.34 -32.24 -12.17
CA THR A 33 9.50 -32.02 -13.05
C THR A 33 9.77 -33.16 -14.03
N SER A 34 9.12 -34.33 -13.88
CA SER A 34 9.32 -35.47 -14.75
C SER A 34 8.31 -35.60 -15.92
N SER A 35 7.34 -34.72 -16.07
CA SER A 35 6.25 -34.90 -17.05
C SER A 35 6.05 -33.77 -18.07
N LEU A 36 6.95 -32.81 -18.20
CA LEU A 36 6.81 -31.71 -19.18
C LEU A 36 8.10 -31.47 -19.98
N PHE A 37 8.53 -32.45 -20.75
CA PHE A 37 9.27 -32.18 -21.98
C PHE A 37 8.24 -32.05 -23.11
N TYR A 38 7.93 -30.81 -23.50
CA TYR A 38 7.28 -30.50 -24.76
C TYR A 38 8.25 -29.64 -25.56
N GLU A 39 8.70 -30.19 -26.68
CA GLU A 39 9.47 -29.50 -27.71
C GLU A 39 8.61 -28.39 -28.32
N GLY A 40 9.00 -27.14 -28.16
CA GLY A 40 8.42 -25.97 -28.81
C GLY A 40 9.49 -24.91 -28.96
N ASP A 41 9.71 -24.48 -30.18
CA ASP A 41 10.67 -23.52 -30.74
C ASP A 41 11.13 -22.42 -29.77
N ASP A 42 12.18 -22.70 -28.99
CA ASP A 42 12.79 -21.82 -28.01
C ASP A 42 13.93 -21.02 -28.63
N ARG A 43 13.62 -19.87 -29.19
CA ARG A 43 14.64 -18.82 -29.36
C ARG A 43 14.88 -18.13 -28.03
N VAL A 44 15.48 -18.84 -27.09
CA VAL A 44 15.97 -18.30 -25.83
C VAL A 44 17.26 -17.53 -26.13
N VAL A 45 17.17 -16.21 -26.15
CA VAL A 45 18.36 -15.36 -26.13
C VAL A 45 19.00 -15.51 -24.73
N TYR A 46 20.03 -16.34 -24.63
CA TYR A 46 20.79 -16.55 -23.40
C TYR A 46 21.61 -15.31 -23.04
N SER A 47 21.03 -14.44 -22.25
CA SER A 47 21.82 -13.55 -21.39
C SER A 47 21.98 -14.21 -20.02
N PRO A 48 23.14 -14.16 -19.36
CA PRO A 48 23.31 -14.79 -18.06
C PRO A 48 22.32 -14.22 -17.06
N LYS A 49 21.38 -15.06 -16.61
CA LYS A 49 20.37 -14.69 -15.60
C LYS A 49 21.06 -14.54 -14.26
N ARG A 50 20.99 -13.35 -13.67
CA ARG A 50 21.58 -13.03 -12.36
C ARG A 50 20.46 -12.61 -11.40
N ASN A 51 20.58 -12.98 -10.12
CA ASN A 51 19.73 -12.49 -9.03
C ASN A 51 18.20 -12.60 -9.30
N ARG A 52 17.74 -13.62 -10.01
CA ARG A 52 16.34 -13.76 -10.45
C ARG A 52 15.50 -14.65 -9.53
N ARG A 53 16.13 -15.29 -8.54
CA ARG A 53 15.45 -16.02 -7.46
C ARG A 53 15.92 -15.46 -6.12
N ILE A 54 15.04 -15.49 -5.13
CA ILE A 54 15.32 -14.97 -3.77
C ILE A 54 16.60 -15.65 -3.21
N VAL A 55 16.75 -16.95 -3.46
CA VAL A 55 17.91 -17.73 -2.98
C VAL A 55 19.25 -17.35 -3.64
N ASP A 56 19.21 -16.71 -4.79
CA ASP A 56 20.43 -16.30 -5.52
C ASP A 56 20.91 -14.90 -5.08
N ILE A 57 20.13 -14.20 -4.24
CA ILE A 57 20.41 -12.82 -3.84
C ILE A 57 21.22 -12.81 -2.56
N HIS A 58 22.38 -12.16 -2.60
CA HIS A 58 23.19 -11.97 -1.40
C HIS A 58 22.42 -11.16 -0.34
N ALA A 59 22.46 -11.60 0.91
CA ALA A 59 21.65 -11.04 2.01
C ALA A 59 21.78 -9.52 2.15
N SER A 60 22.98 -8.95 1.97
CA SER A 60 23.21 -7.50 2.06
C SER A 60 22.51 -6.68 0.96
N ARG A 61 22.14 -7.31 -0.17
CA ARG A 61 21.46 -6.64 -1.27
C ARG A 61 19.94 -6.58 -1.09
N ILE A 62 19.37 -7.46 -0.27
CA ILE A 62 17.92 -7.54 -0.07
C ILE A 62 17.35 -6.22 0.43
N PRO A 63 17.83 -5.59 1.52
CA PRO A 63 17.30 -4.31 1.98
C PRO A 63 17.51 -3.16 0.97
N MET A 64 18.58 -3.23 0.20
CA MET A 64 18.92 -2.20 -0.78
C MET A 64 17.95 -2.18 -1.97
N TYR A 65 17.67 -3.37 -2.54
CA TYR A 65 16.90 -3.50 -3.78
C TYR A 65 15.41 -3.76 -3.55
N PHE A 66 15.02 -4.35 -2.41
CA PHE A 66 13.63 -4.78 -2.17
C PHE A 66 12.99 -4.18 -0.93
N ARG A 67 13.75 -3.49 -0.09
CA ARG A 67 13.36 -2.87 1.18
C ARG A 67 13.05 -3.84 2.32
N PHE A 68 12.78 -5.10 2.06
CA PHE A 68 12.60 -6.10 3.10
C PHE A 68 13.95 -6.47 3.74
N LYS A 69 13.94 -6.86 5.02
CA LYS A 69 15.18 -7.06 5.79
C LYS A 69 15.91 -8.35 5.45
N SER A 70 15.21 -9.38 4.95
CA SER A 70 15.78 -10.71 4.73
C SER A 70 15.09 -11.49 3.61
N ALA A 71 15.72 -12.56 3.16
CA ALA A 71 15.12 -13.52 2.23
C ALA A 71 13.87 -14.17 2.83
N THR A 72 13.82 -14.39 4.14
CA THR A 72 12.65 -14.94 4.83
C THR A 72 11.43 -14.02 4.67
N GLN A 73 11.62 -12.70 4.80
CA GLN A 73 10.53 -11.75 4.57
C GLN A 73 10.07 -11.74 3.12
N LEU A 74 10.99 -11.83 2.14
CA LEU A 74 10.62 -11.93 0.72
C LEU A 74 9.85 -13.23 0.42
N ILE A 75 10.23 -14.34 1.04
CA ILE A 75 9.52 -15.61 0.91
C ILE A 75 8.12 -15.51 1.53
N ALA A 76 7.99 -14.89 2.70
CA ALA A 76 6.70 -14.65 3.33
C ALA A 76 5.80 -13.79 2.43
N VAL A 77 6.33 -12.69 1.90
CA VAL A 77 5.62 -11.83 0.93
C VAL A 77 5.18 -12.62 -0.31
N LYS A 78 6.08 -13.40 -0.91
CA LYS A 78 5.76 -14.25 -2.07
C LYS A 78 4.60 -15.21 -1.76
N LEU A 79 4.59 -15.80 -0.56
CA LEU A 79 3.56 -16.73 -0.13
C LEU A 79 2.21 -16.03 0.08
N HIS A 80 2.19 -14.97 0.91
CA HIS A 80 0.96 -14.24 1.25
C HIS A 80 0.36 -13.49 0.05
N TRP A 81 1.20 -13.04 -0.89
CA TRP A 81 0.73 -12.43 -2.14
C TRP A 81 0.32 -13.48 -3.18
N ARG A 82 0.39 -14.77 -2.83
CA ARG A 82 -0.03 -15.90 -3.69
C ARG A 82 0.62 -15.82 -5.08
N ILE A 83 1.90 -15.45 -5.12
CA ILE A 83 2.62 -15.30 -6.38
C ILE A 83 2.72 -16.67 -7.07
N PRO A 84 2.14 -16.82 -8.27
CA PRO A 84 2.17 -18.09 -8.98
C PRO A 84 3.57 -18.43 -9.46
N THR A 85 3.82 -19.70 -9.77
CA THR A 85 5.10 -20.13 -10.34
C THR A 85 5.40 -19.40 -11.65
N PHE A 86 4.38 -19.21 -12.49
CA PHE A 86 4.48 -18.50 -13.77
C PHE A 86 3.25 -17.61 -13.99
N PHE A 87 3.50 -16.42 -14.53
CA PHE A 87 2.48 -15.59 -15.15
C PHE A 87 2.42 -15.87 -16.64
N VAL A 88 1.24 -15.80 -17.21
CA VAL A 88 1.02 -15.84 -18.66
C VAL A 88 0.55 -14.45 -19.11
N HIS A 89 1.39 -13.76 -19.86
CA HIS A 89 1.07 -12.47 -20.42
C HIS A 89 0.11 -12.60 -21.61
N HIS A 90 -0.68 -11.57 -21.94
CA HIS A 90 -1.60 -11.59 -23.08
C HIS A 90 -0.92 -11.88 -24.45
N THR A 91 0.38 -11.58 -24.54
CA THR A 91 1.22 -11.95 -25.70
C THR A 91 1.65 -13.42 -25.72
N ARG A 92 1.09 -14.27 -24.85
CA ARG A 92 1.40 -15.70 -24.65
C ARG A 92 2.80 -16.01 -24.10
N HIS A 93 3.59 -14.99 -23.74
CA HIS A 93 4.86 -15.22 -23.04
C HIS A 93 4.62 -15.65 -21.59
N ARG A 94 5.46 -16.53 -21.10
CA ARG A 94 5.45 -17.02 -19.71
C ARG A 94 6.62 -16.39 -18.94
N TYR A 95 6.31 -15.80 -17.79
CA TYR A 95 7.30 -15.18 -16.92
C TYR A 95 7.29 -15.85 -15.54
N ASN A 96 8.47 -16.10 -14.98
CA ASN A 96 8.60 -16.63 -13.63
C ASN A 96 8.03 -15.63 -12.63
N GLY A 97 7.12 -16.10 -11.75
CA GLY A 97 6.41 -15.23 -10.81
C GLY A 97 7.33 -14.59 -9.77
N GLU A 98 8.33 -15.32 -9.30
CA GLU A 98 9.32 -14.79 -8.35
C GLU A 98 10.19 -13.71 -9.00
N GLU A 99 10.55 -13.88 -10.27
CA GLU A 99 11.28 -12.86 -11.02
C GLU A 99 10.44 -11.59 -11.23
N CYS A 100 9.15 -11.74 -11.55
CA CYS A 100 8.23 -10.60 -11.65
C CYS A 100 8.14 -9.84 -10.32
N LEU A 101 8.00 -10.55 -9.20
CA LEU A 101 7.99 -9.98 -7.86
C LEU A 101 9.25 -9.17 -7.57
N LEU A 102 10.42 -9.75 -7.85
CA LEU A 102 11.70 -9.11 -7.59
C LEU A 102 11.91 -7.86 -8.46
N ILE A 103 11.56 -7.91 -9.74
CA ILE A 103 11.64 -6.74 -10.64
C ILE A 103 10.70 -5.62 -10.18
N PHE A 104 9.47 -5.96 -9.80
CA PHE A 104 8.50 -5.02 -9.25
C PHE A 104 9.06 -4.31 -8.01
N LEU A 105 9.50 -5.05 -7.02
CA LEU A 105 10.05 -4.48 -5.79
C LEU A 105 11.30 -3.63 -6.05
N ALA A 106 12.23 -4.12 -6.88
CA ALA A 106 13.47 -3.40 -7.19
C ALA A 106 13.19 -2.08 -7.94
N TYR A 107 12.25 -2.07 -8.88
CA TYR A 107 11.87 -0.86 -9.62
C TYR A 107 11.35 0.22 -8.67
N PHE A 108 10.42 -0.12 -7.79
CA PHE A 108 9.86 0.84 -6.85
C PHE A 108 10.84 1.24 -5.74
N ALA A 109 11.61 0.30 -5.23
CA ALA A 109 12.56 0.55 -4.15
C ALA A 109 13.74 1.44 -4.57
N THR A 110 14.25 1.27 -5.79
CA THR A 110 15.43 1.99 -6.26
C THR A 110 15.09 3.24 -7.06
N GLY A 111 13.95 3.27 -7.74
CA GLY A 111 13.59 4.27 -8.73
C GLY A 111 14.49 4.23 -9.97
N SER A 112 15.11 3.09 -10.25
CA SER A 112 15.97 2.87 -11.41
C SER A 112 15.16 2.56 -12.66
N THR A 113 15.74 2.83 -13.84
CA THR A 113 15.13 2.39 -15.12
C THR A 113 15.26 0.87 -15.25
N PHE A 114 14.42 0.25 -16.07
CA PHE A 114 14.51 -1.18 -16.34
C PHE A 114 15.82 -1.57 -17.00
N THR A 115 16.37 -0.71 -17.89
CA THR A 115 17.68 -0.92 -18.47
C THR A 115 18.75 -0.99 -17.40
N HIS A 116 18.76 -0.03 -16.46
CA HIS A 116 19.74 -0.05 -15.36
C HIS A 116 19.60 -1.29 -14.47
N LEU A 117 18.36 -1.70 -14.17
CA LEU A 117 18.12 -2.93 -13.38
C LEU A 117 18.58 -4.19 -14.12
N ALA A 118 18.39 -4.25 -15.45
CA ALA A 118 18.88 -5.35 -16.25
C ALA A 118 20.40 -5.40 -16.24
N ASP A 119 21.06 -4.28 -16.50
CA ASP A 119 22.52 -4.22 -16.63
C ASP A 119 23.22 -4.45 -15.28
N ALA A 120 22.76 -3.77 -14.23
CA ALA A 120 23.44 -3.75 -12.94
C ALA A 120 23.11 -4.93 -12.02
N PHE A 121 21.90 -5.53 -12.14
CA PHE A 121 21.44 -6.47 -11.15
C PHE A 121 20.86 -7.79 -11.69
N PHE A 122 19.88 -7.75 -12.62
CA PHE A 122 19.14 -8.95 -13.04
C PHE A 122 19.77 -9.66 -14.25
N GLY A 123 20.43 -8.93 -15.12
CA GLY A 123 20.79 -9.41 -16.44
C GLY A 123 19.58 -9.51 -17.38
N GLY A 124 19.84 -9.84 -18.65
CA GLY A 124 18.80 -10.06 -19.65
C GLY A 124 18.29 -8.80 -20.32
N ASP A 125 17.19 -8.96 -21.08
CA ASP A 125 16.60 -7.88 -21.87
C ASP A 125 15.56 -7.11 -21.08
N SER A 126 15.82 -5.83 -20.83
CA SER A 126 14.93 -4.92 -20.10
C SER A 126 13.56 -4.70 -20.74
N ARG A 127 13.40 -5.03 -22.03
CA ARG A 127 12.10 -4.89 -22.74
C ARG A 127 11.03 -5.76 -22.12
N TYR A 128 11.39 -6.94 -21.64
CA TYR A 128 10.44 -7.85 -20.97
C TYR A 128 10.05 -7.40 -19.56
N PHE A 129 10.82 -6.53 -18.93
CA PHE A 129 10.50 -6.07 -17.56
C PHE A 129 9.19 -5.27 -17.48
N SER A 130 8.80 -4.59 -18.57
CA SER A 130 7.50 -3.93 -18.61
C SER A 130 6.32 -4.91 -18.60
N TRP A 131 6.44 -6.04 -19.32
CA TRP A 131 5.42 -7.09 -19.32
C TRP A 131 5.37 -7.87 -17.99
N MET A 132 6.55 -8.13 -17.41
CA MET A 132 6.62 -8.72 -16.07
C MET A 132 5.99 -7.81 -15.02
N MET A 133 6.21 -6.49 -15.13
CA MET A 133 5.58 -5.49 -14.27
C MET A 133 4.05 -5.49 -14.42
N GLU A 134 3.54 -5.57 -15.63
CA GLU A 134 2.10 -5.65 -15.89
C GLU A 134 1.50 -6.90 -15.23
N CYS A 135 2.07 -8.06 -15.46
CA CYS A 135 1.60 -9.31 -14.86
C CYS A 135 1.49 -9.23 -13.33
N ILE A 136 2.54 -8.74 -12.66
CA ILE A 136 2.53 -8.67 -11.19
C ILE A 136 1.58 -7.60 -10.67
N VAL A 137 1.50 -6.43 -11.32
CA VAL A 137 0.59 -5.35 -10.91
C VAL A 137 -0.86 -5.77 -11.07
N ASP A 138 -1.22 -6.42 -12.18
CA ASP A 138 -2.59 -6.89 -12.39
C ASP A 138 -2.95 -8.01 -11.41
N HIS A 139 -2.03 -8.93 -11.13
CA HIS A 139 -2.22 -9.95 -10.11
C HIS A 139 -2.46 -9.34 -8.73
N LEU A 140 -1.60 -8.42 -8.29
CA LEU A 140 -1.75 -7.77 -6.99
C LEU A 140 -3.04 -6.95 -6.92
N TYR A 141 -3.38 -6.24 -7.99
CA TYR A 141 -4.58 -5.42 -8.04
C TYR A 141 -5.85 -6.27 -8.00
N ALA A 142 -5.92 -7.34 -8.77
CA ALA A 142 -7.07 -8.24 -8.80
C ALA A 142 -7.31 -8.92 -7.45
N ASN A 143 -6.24 -9.32 -6.75
CA ASN A 143 -6.35 -10.09 -5.52
C ASN A 143 -6.40 -9.23 -4.25
N PHE A 144 -5.82 -8.03 -4.24
CA PHE A 144 -5.60 -7.27 -3.00
C PHE A 144 -6.05 -5.81 -3.04
N TYR A 145 -6.68 -5.36 -4.12
CA TYR A 145 -7.22 -3.99 -4.19
C TYR A 145 -8.25 -3.73 -3.07
N ASN A 146 -9.06 -4.73 -2.75
CA ASN A 146 -10.04 -4.67 -1.67
C ASN A 146 -9.42 -4.46 -0.27
N LYS A 147 -8.14 -4.77 -0.08
CA LYS A 147 -7.40 -4.53 1.19
C LYS A 147 -6.97 -3.08 1.39
N ILE A 148 -7.08 -2.24 0.36
CA ILE A 148 -6.63 -0.84 0.40
C ILE A 148 -7.60 0.14 -0.29
N ALA A 149 -8.68 -0.34 -0.87
CA ALA A 149 -9.76 0.49 -1.39
C ALA A 149 -10.64 1.06 -0.26
N GLY A 150 -11.52 2.01 -0.58
CA GLY A 150 -12.41 2.59 0.44
C GLY A 150 -13.24 1.56 1.21
N ASN A 151 -13.66 0.48 0.56
CA ASN A 151 -14.41 -0.61 1.20
C ASN A 151 -13.57 -1.44 2.20
N SER A 152 -12.23 -1.38 2.16
CA SER A 152 -11.36 -2.07 3.13
C SER A 152 -11.57 -1.59 4.56
N LEU A 153 -12.06 -0.37 4.73
CA LEU A 153 -12.32 0.21 6.06
C LEU A 153 -13.29 -0.63 6.88
N SER A 154 -14.23 -1.35 6.23
CA SER A 154 -15.15 -2.26 6.93
C SER A 154 -14.47 -3.45 7.59
N GLN A 155 -13.25 -3.80 7.20
CA GLN A 155 -12.49 -4.89 7.79
C GLN A 155 -11.83 -4.50 9.12
N TRP A 156 -11.50 -3.21 9.29
CA TRP A 156 -10.72 -2.70 10.42
C TRP A 156 -11.55 -1.90 11.42
N ILE A 157 -12.47 -1.06 10.92
CA ILE A 157 -13.22 -0.14 11.76
C ILE A 157 -14.09 -0.86 12.81
N PRO A 158 -14.80 -1.96 12.52
CA PRO A 158 -15.65 -2.58 13.54
C PRO A 158 -14.89 -3.14 14.74
N SER A 159 -13.67 -3.67 14.53
CA SER A 159 -12.87 -4.27 15.59
C SER A 159 -11.99 -3.27 16.33
N ASP A 160 -11.38 -2.32 15.60
CA ASP A 160 -10.25 -1.54 16.10
C ASP A 160 -10.60 -0.05 16.35
N LEU A 161 -11.87 0.32 16.08
CA LEU A 161 -12.31 1.72 16.13
C LEU A 161 -12.04 2.40 17.48
N ASP A 162 -12.37 1.72 18.57
CA ASP A 162 -12.20 2.28 19.91
C ASP A 162 -10.71 2.33 20.30
N ASP A 163 -9.92 1.34 19.92
CA ASP A 163 -8.48 1.33 20.14
C ASP A 163 -7.81 2.48 19.38
N TYR A 164 -8.21 2.73 18.13
CA TYR A 164 -7.72 3.85 17.35
C TYR A 164 -8.06 5.21 17.99
N ARG A 165 -9.31 5.38 18.42
CA ARG A 165 -9.75 6.59 19.13
C ARG A 165 -9.00 6.78 20.43
N LEU A 166 -8.85 5.72 21.23
CA LEU A 166 -8.15 5.73 22.52
C LEU A 166 -6.67 6.06 22.34
N GLY A 167 -5.99 5.46 21.36
CA GLY A 167 -4.59 5.74 21.08
C GLY A 167 -4.36 7.21 20.70
N ILE A 168 -5.21 7.78 19.85
CA ILE A 168 -5.13 9.19 19.48
C ILE A 168 -5.43 10.09 20.69
N TYR A 169 -6.47 9.77 21.49
CA TYR A 169 -6.83 10.53 22.65
C TYR A 169 -5.73 10.53 23.73
N ASN A 170 -5.13 9.37 24.01
CA ASN A 170 -4.03 9.25 24.95
C ASN A 170 -2.83 10.10 24.53
N LYS A 171 -2.51 10.09 23.24
CA LYS A 171 -1.44 10.93 22.69
C LYS A 171 -1.73 12.42 22.79
N LEU A 172 -2.99 12.79 22.65
CA LEU A 172 -3.44 14.16 22.81
C LEU A 172 -3.28 14.60 24.30
N VAL A 173 -3.67 13.74 25.26
CA VAL A 173 -3.48 14.00 26.69
C VAL A 173 -1.99 14.14 27.01
N GLU A 174 -1.16 13.18 26.56
CA GLU A 174 0.29 13.20 26.77
C GLU A 174 0.93 14.50 26.25
N ASN A 175 0.54 14.95 25.09
CA ASN A 175 1.17 16.12 24.46
C ASN A 175 0.65 17.46 24.99
N GLN A 176 -0.63 17.57 25.37
CA GLN A 176 -1.28 18.86 25.63
C GLN A 176 -2.41 18.78 26.69
N GLU A 177 -2.17 18.16 27.82
CA GLU A 177 -3.18 17.95 28.87
C GLU A 177 -3.85 19.24 29.32
N SER A 178 -3.08 20.30 29.62
CA SER A 178 -3.61 21.59 30.06
C SER A 178 -4.57 22.24 29.05
N LEU A 179 -4.32 22.08 27.76
CA LEU A 179 -5.18 22.62 26.72
C LEU A 179 -6.44 21.76 26.54
N ARG A 180 -6.32 20.44 26.67
CA ARG A 180 -7.44 19.49 26.68
C ARG A 180 -8.41 19.82 27.82
N GLU A 181 -7.89 20.07 29.04
CA GLU A 181 -8.69 20.42 30.22
C GLU A 181 -9.41 21.76 30.02
N ARG A 182 -8.72 22.79 29.53
CA ARG A 182 -9.33 24.08 29.21
C ARG A 182 -10.47 23.99 28.19
N LEU A 183 -10.39 23.05 27.26
CA LEU A 183 -11.42 22.77 26.25
C LEU A 183 -12.49 21.80 26.76
N ASN A 184 -12.32 21.24 27.96
CA ASN A 184 -13.20 20.23 28.57
C ASN A 184 -13.49 19.04 27.63
N ILE A 185 -12.48 18.55 26.92
CA ILE A 185 -12.63 17.43 26.00
C ILE A 185 -12.41 16.12 26.77
N SER A 186 -13.48 15.32 26.87
CA SER A 186 -13.45 13.96 27.42
C SER A 186 -13.32 12.91 26.32
N TYR A 187 -12.87 11.69 26.66
CA TYR A 187 -12.80 10.58 25.71
C TYR A 187 -14.19 10.25 25.11
N SER A 188 -15.26 10.31 25.92
CA SER A 188 -16.62 10.04 25.45
C SER A 188 -17.12 11.01 24.36
N GLN A 189 -16.51 12.19 24.24
CA GLN A 189 -16.82 13.19 23.20
C GLN A 189 -15.79 13.17 22.05
N PHE A 190 -14.68 12.45 22.22
CA PHE A 190 -13.61 12.44 21.25
C PHE A 190 -13.96 11.56 20.06
N ARG A 191 -13.97 12.14 18.85
CA ARG A 191 -14.49 11.49 17.65
C ARG A 191 -13.43 10.94 16.71
N ILE A 192 -12.21 11.44 16.81
CA ILE A 192 -11.16 11.17 15.80
C ILE A 192 -10.60 9.78 15.97
N PHE A 193 -10.62 8.97 14.90
CA PHE A 193 -10.05 7.61 14.88
C PHE A 193 -8.98 7.42 13.79
N ALA A 194 -8.87 8.34 12.84
CA ALA A 194 -7.91 8.26 11.74
C ALA A 194 -7.63 9.64 11.16
N PHE A 195 -6.67 9.72 10.25
CA PHE A 195 -6.26 10.93 9.56
C PHE A 195 -6.47 10.78 8.06
N MET A 196 -6.92 11.85 7.38
CA MET A 196 -7.07 11.89 5.93
C MET A 196 -6.28 13.06 5.36
N ASP A 197 -5.58 12.82 4.28
CA ASP A 197 -4.88 13.87 3.54
C ASP A 197 -4.65 13.42 2.09
N ASP A 198 -4.22 14.35 1.24
CA ASP A 198 -3.83 14.10 -0.15
C ASP A 198 -2.31 14.26 -0.29
N THR A 199 -1.70 13.44 -1.15
CA THR A 199 -0.29 13.58 -1.49
C THR A 199 -0.07 13.47 -2.99
N ASP A 200 0.89 14.25 -3.50
CA ASP A 200 1.19 14.33 -4.92
C ASP A 200 2.43 13.53 -5.30
N PHE A 201 2.35 12.83 -6.43
CA PHE A 201 3.46 12.12 -7.06
C PHE A 201 3.71 12.68 -8.46
N ARG A 202 4.82 13.38 -8.61
CA ARG A 202 5.22 13.93 -9.91
C ARG A 202 5.73 12.81 -10.81
N THR A 203 5.34 12.84 -12.07
CA THR A 203 5.70 11.86 -13.07
C THR A 203 6.36 12.53 -14.26
N CYS A 204 6.97 11.76 -15.15
CA CYS A 204 7.38 12.28 -16.45
C CYS A 204 6.16 12.68 -17.28
N ARG A 205 6.38 13.51 -18.32
CA ARG A 205 5.33 13.84 -19.27
C ARG A 205 4.91 12.58 -20.03
N PRO A 206 3.60 12.26 -20.11
CA PRO A 206 3.12 11.14 -20.90
C PRO A 206 3.53 11.26 -22.38
N SER A 207 3.95 10.14 -22.98
CA SER A 207 4.25 10.09 -24.40
C SER A 207 2.97 10.20 -25.23
N SER A 208 3.07 10.86 -26.38
CA SER A 208 1.96 10.94 -27.35
C SER A 208 1.70 9.64 -28.11
N SER A 209 2.66 8.70 -28.08
CA SER A 209 2.56 7.44 -28.84
C SER A 209 1.64 6.38 -28.20
N ASN A 210 1.20 6.58 -26.96
CA ASN A 210 0.46 5.57 -26.18
C ASN A 210 -1.00 5.96 -25.95
N VAL A 211 -1.62 6.65 -26.90
CA VAL A 211 -3.01 7.11 -26.77
C VAL A 211 -3.93 6.13 -27.47
N ASN A 212 -4.94 5.62 -26.77
CA ASN A 212 -6.05 4.90 -27.38
C ASN A 212 -6.68 5.73 -28.49
N VAL A 213 -7.10 5.08 -29.56
CA VAL A 213 -7.56 5.64 -30.84
C VAL A 213 -8.61 6.77 -30.70
N ASN A 214 -9.27 6.87 -29.54
CA ASN A 214 -10.37 7.81 -29.29
C ASN A 214 -10.01 9.06 -28.49
N THR A 215 -8.74 9.22 -28.07
CA THR A 215 -8.32 10.38 -27.26
C THR A 215 -7.15 11.07 -27.93
N SER A 216 -7.21 12.40 -28.13
CA SER A 216 -6.07 13.09 -28.72
C SER A 216 -4.86 13.00 -27.78
N PRO A 217 -3.63 12.86 -28.29
CA PRO A 217 -2.41 12.87 -27.47
C PRO A 217 -2.30 14.08 -26.57
N HIS A 218 -2.78 15.22 -27.02
CA HIS A 218 -2.76 16.47 -26.29
C HIS A 218 -3.74 16.46 -25.11
N ASP A 219 -4.96 15.93 -25.29
CA ASP A 219 -5.96 15.86 -24.23
C ASP A 219 -5.54 14.88 -23.14
N TYR A 220 -4.93 13.77 -23.54
CA TYR A 220 -4.35 12.83 -22.60
C TYR A 220 -3.25 13.48 -21.74
N GLN A 221 -2.31 14.19 -22.33
CA GLN A 221 -1.28 14.92 -21.57
C GLN A 221 -1.88 15.98 -20.64
N ARG A 222 -2.90 16.72 -21.11
CA ARG A 222 -3.62 17.73 -20.30
C ARG A 222 -4.34 17.11 -19.11
N SER A 223 -4.83 15.88 -19.21
CA SER A 223 -5.57 15.22 -18.12
C SER A 223 -4.71 14.97 -16.88
N PHE A 224 -3.39 14.85 -17.03
CA PHE A 224 -2.43 14.65 -15.93
C PHE A 224 -1.58 15.88 -15.60
N TYR A 225 -1.83 17.01 -16.24
CA TYR A 225 -1.06 18.25 -16.01
C TYR A 225 -1.74 19.16 -15.00
N SER A 226 -1.02 19.54 -13.97
CA SER A 226 -1.44 20.58 -13.03
C SER A 226 -0.74 21.91 -13.36
N GLY A 227 -1.54 22.93 -13.66
CA GLY A 227 -1.03 24.29 -13.86
C GLY A 227 -0.43 24.88 -12.56
N TYR A 228 -0.98 24.52 -11.41
CA TYR A 228 -0.48 24.96 -10.10
C TYR A 228 0.94 24.43 -9.83
N TYR A 229 1.14 23.13 -10.04
CA TYR A 229 2.48 22.52 -9.84
C TYR A 229 3.39 22.63 -11.05
N ARG A 230 2.89 23.08 -12.19
CA ARG A 230 3.60 23.08 -13.50
C ARG A 230 4.23 21.72 -13.81
N ALA A 231 3.49 20.65 -13.53
CA ALA A 231 3.98 19.29 -13.64
C ALA A 231 2.85 18.31 -14.00
N HIS A 232 3.25 17.18 -14.59
CA HIS A 232 2.39 16.00 -14.71
C HIS A 232 2.51 15.14 -13.45
N GLY A 233 1.44 14.46 -13.07
CA GLY A 233 1.48 13.61 -11.89
C GLY A 233 0.15 12.95 -11.52
N LEU A 234 0.23 12.24 -10.42
CA LEU A 234 -0.88 11.60 -9.74
C LEU A 234 -1.07 12.22 -8.37
N LYS A 235 -2.30 12.20 -7.89
CA LYS A 235 -2.68 12.57 -6.53
C LYS A 235 -3.29 11.35 -5.85
N ALA A 236 -2.83 11.04 -4.65
CA ALA A 236 -3.39 9.99 -3.81
C ALA A 236 -4.07 10.62 -2.60
N GLN A 237 -5.37 10.40 -2.47
CA GLN A 237 -6.12 10.62 -1.24
C GLN A 237 -6.04 9.36 -0.38
N THR A 238 -5.67 9.49 0.88
CA THR A 238 -5.55 8.35 1.77
C THR A 238 -6.18 8.60 3.13
N ILE A 239 -6.61 7.50 3.77
CA ILE A 239 -6.92 7.46 5.21
C ILE A 239 -5.86 6.60 5.86
N VAL A 240 -5.20 7.14 6.89
CA VAL A 240 -4.15 6.46 7.65
C VAL A 240 -4.64 6.24 9.07
N PHE A 241 -4.57 5.00 9.53
CA PHE A 241 -4.90 4.62 10.90
C PHE A 241 -3.74 4.88 11.88
N PRO A 242 -4.00 5.02 13.17
CA PRO A 242 -2.97 5.27 14.18
C PRO A 242 -1.89 4.18 14.28
N ASN A 243 -2.18 2.96 13.84
CA ASN A 243 -1.19 1.87 13.74
C ASN A 243 -0.28 1.98 12.49
N GLY A 244 -0.43 3.03 11.68
CA GLY A 244 0.38 3.31 10.49
C GLY A 244 -0.16 2.75 9.17
N LEU A 245 -1.16 1.86 9.20
CA LEU A 245 -1.72 1.29 7.98
C LEU A 245 -2.50 2.33 7.16
N PHE A 246 -2.32 2.29 5.86
CA PHE A 246 -3.19 2.96 4.90
C PHE A 246 -4.48 2.15 4.76
N GLY A 247 -5.57 2.65 5.37
CA GLY A 247 -6.88 1.98 5.36
C GLY A 247 -7.70 2.26 4.10
N SER A 248 -7.40 3.35 3.39
CA SER A 248 -8.04 3.70 2.11
C SER A 248 -7.07 4.47 1.24
N VAL A 249 -7.02 4.13 -0.04
CA VAL A 249 -6.21 4.82 -1.04
C VAL A 249 -7.02 5.00 -2.31
N PHE A 250 -7.18 6.25 -2.73
CA PHE A 250 -7.80 6.62 -4.00
C PHE A 250 -6.82 7.45 -4.83
N ILE A 251 -6.46 6.96 -6.02
CA ILE A 251 -5.49 7.63 -6.89
C ILE A 251 -6.17 8.21 -8.13
N THR A 252 -5.88 9.47 -8.38
CA THR A 252 -6.36 10.20 -9.55
C THR A 252 -5.27 11.13 -10.11
N SER A 253 -5.63 11.98 -11.07
CA SER A 253 -4.71 12.97 -11.63
C SER A 253 -4.41 14.10 -10.63
N ILE A 254 -3.16 14.56 -10.61
CA ILE A 254 -2.71 15.75 -9.85
C ILE A 254 -3.46 17.05 -10.24
N ARG A 255 -4.21 17.03 -11.34
CA ARG A 255 -5.00 18.17 -11.80
C ARG A 255 -6.15 18.51 -10.87
N HIS A 256 -6.70 17.51 -10.17
CA HIS A 256 -7.84 17.71 -9.30
C HIS A 256 -7.42 18.35 -7.97
N ASN A 257 -8.23 19.27 -7.45
CA ASN A 257 -8.07 19.78 -6.10
C ASN A 257 -8.61 18.75 -5.08
N ASP A 258 -8.26 18.92 -3.82
CA ASP A 258 -8.51 17.94 -2.76
C ASP A 258 -10.02 17.69 -2.54
N ASN A 259 -10.86 18.74 -2.60
CA ASN A 259 -12.32 18.56 -2.55
C ASN A 259 -12.89 17.85 -3.77
N GLY A 260 -12.30 18.07 -4.95
CA GLY A 260 -12.65 17.33 -6.17
C GLY A 260 -12.33 15.85 -6.01
N VAL A 261 -11.17 15.53 -5.46
CA VAL A 261 -10.76 14.15 -5.15
C VAL A 261 -11.68 13.53 -4.10
N LEU A 262 -12.02 14.26 -3.03
CA LEU A 262 -12.94 13.80 -2.01
C LEU A 262 -14.33 13.44 -2.58
N ASN A 263 -14.83 14.23 -3.52
CA ASN A 263 -16.10 13.92 -4.17
C ASN A 263 -16.00 12.72 -5.12
N MET A 264 -14.89 12.60 -5.88
CA MET A 264 -14.67 11.51 -6.82
C MET A 264 -14.45 10.16 -6.12
N SER A 265 -13.81 10.15 -4.95
CA SER A 265 -13.52 8.92 -4.20
C SER A 265 -14.78 8.30 -3.56
N GLY A 266 -15.84 9.09 -3.34
CA GLY A 266 -17.04 8.63 -2.64
C GLY A 266 -16.81 8.23 -1.18
N ILE A 267 -15.61 8.45 -0.64
CA ILE A 267 -15.21 7.99 0.69
C ILE A 267 -16.04 8.58 1.81
N SER A 268 -16.51 9.82 1.67
CA SER A 268 -17.36 10.48 2.64
C SER A 268 -18.67 9.73 2.87
N ASP A 269 -19.34 9.34 1.77
CA ASP A 269 -20.62 8.63 1.84
C ASP A 269 -20.42 7.20 2.34
N TYR A 270 -19.32 6.57 1.94
CA TYR A 270 -18.97 5.26 2.44
C TYR A 270 -18.71 5.26 3.95
N LEU A 271 -17.91 6.19 4.46
CA LEU A 271 -17.67 6.37 5.90
C LEU A 271 -18.96 6.63 6.66
N THR A 272 -19.83 7.48 6.15
CA THR A 272 -21.10 7.79 6.81
C THR A 272 -21.96 6.53 6.94
N ARG A 273 -22.13 5.76 5.86
CA ARG A 273 -22.88 4.49 5.89
C ARG A 273 -22.27 3.44 6.83
N LEU A 274 -20.96 3.38 6.91
CA LEU A 274 -20.26 2.44 7.79
C LEU A 274 -20.40 2.86 9.25
N LEU A 275 -20.10 4.12 9.57
CA LEU A 275 -19.95 4.61 10.93
C LEU A 275 -21.30 4.92 11.63
N VAL A 276 -22.37 5.06 10.89
CA VAL A 276 -23.71 5.17 11.47
C VAL A 276 -24.10 3.95 12.32
N ARG A 277 -23.47 2.81 12.07
CA ARG A 277 -23.66 1.56 12.83
C ARG A 277 -22.80 1.49 14.09
N HIS A 278 -21.88 2.44 14.28
CA HIS A 278 -20.93 2.50 15.38
C HIS A 278 -20.93 3.89 16.05
N PRO A 279 -22.10 4.37 16.57
CA PRO A 279 -22.17 5.69 17.19
C PRO A 279 -21.43 5.70 18.53
N ILE A 280 -20.87 6.83 18.90
CA ILE A 280 -20.17 7.03 20.17
C ILE A 280 -21.19 7.39 21.25
N PRO A 281 -21.45 6.52 22.25
CA PRO A 281 -22.33 6.86 23.36
C PRO A 281 -21.64 7.87 24.30
N PRO A 282 -22.39 8.65 25.11
CA PRO A 282 -23.86 8.65 25.21
C PRO A 282 -24.54 9.57 24.19
N VAL A 283 -23.81 10.37 23.44
CA VAL A 283 -24.35 11.46 22.60
C VAL A 283 -24.65 11.01 21.17
N ASN A 284 -24.32 9.75 20.83
CA ASN A 284 -24.48 9.16 19.49
C ASN A 284 -23.79 9.97 18.37
N TYR A 285 -22.67 10.60 18.68
CA TYR A 285 -21.83 11.21 17.65
C TYR A 285 -21.22 10.15 16.75
N LEU A 286 -21.12 10.46 15.45
CA LEU A 286 -20.38 9.59 14.53
C LEU A 286 -18.86 9.76 14.73
N PRO A 287 -18.08 8.68 14.78
CA PRO A 287 -16.63 8.74 14.65
C PRO A 287 -16.23 9.51 13.38
N ALA A 288 -15.04 10.07 13.36
CA ALA A 288 -14.62 10.92 12.25
C ALA A 288 -13.13 10.81 11.97
N VAL A 289 -12.75 11.08 10.71
CA VAL A 289 -11.37 11.30 10.30
C VAL A 289 -11.02 12.78 10.40
N TYR A 290 -9.80 13.10 10.84
CA TYR A 290 -9.28 14.47 10.90
C TYR A 290 -8.44 14.78 9.67
N CYS A 291 -8.62 15.94 9.06
CA CYS A 291 -7.94 16.32 7.83
C CYS A 291 -7.53 17.81 7.80
N ASP A 292 -6.87 18.22 6.71
CA ASP A 292 -6.49 19.61 6.51
C ASP A 292 -7.72 20.50 6.27
N GLY A 293 -7.54 21.82 6.53
CA GLY A 293 -8.60 22.82 6.42
C GLY A 293 -9.11 23.09 4.99
N ILE A 294 -8.42 22.55 3.99
CA ILE A 294 -8.86 22.65 2.59
C ILE A 294 -10.07 21.76 2.30
N PHE A 295 -10.25 20.68 3.06
CA PHE A 295 -11.37 19.75 2.88
C PHE A 295 -12.68 20.34 3.39
N SER A 296 -13.76 20.08 2.66
CA SER A 296 -15.11 20.45 3.10
C SER A 296 -15.57 19.56 4.25
N PRO A 297 -16.13 20.12 5.35
CA PRO A 297 -16.64 19.33 6.47
C PRO A 297 -17.82 18.44 6.03
N ARG A 298 -17.82 17.19 6.54
CA ARG A 298 -18.87 16.19 6.34
C ARG A 298 -19.20 15.52 7.68
N ALA A 299 -20.21 14.66 7.73
CA ALA A 299 -20.61 13.98 8.97
C ALA A 299 -19.46 13.24 9.67
N CYS A 300 -18.62 12.53 8.89
CA CYS A 300 -17.46 11.76 9.38
C CYS A 300 -16.11 12.35 8.95
N ILE A 301 -16.07 13.59 8.45
CA ILE A 301 -14.85 14.30 8.04
C ILE A 301 -14.79 15.63 8.79
N VAL A 302 -13.78 15.75 9.63
CA VAL A 302 -13.55 16.94 10.48
C VAL A 302 -12.27 17.64 10.03
N PRO A 303 -12.41 18.70 9.23
CA PRO A 303 -11.24 19.47 8.82
C PRO A 303 -10.77 20.41 9.94
N ARG A 304 -9.50 20.80 9.85
CA ARG A 304 -8.97 21.91 10.61
C ARG A 304 -9.76 23.19 10.30
N TYR A 305 -10.06 23.99 11.31
CA TYR A 305 -10.76 25.25 11.13
C TYR A 305 -9.92 26.26 10.35
N VAL A 306 -10.48 26.81 9.28
CA VAL A 306 -9.93 27.92 8.51
C VAL A 306 -10.51 29.23 9.06
N SER A 307 -9.67 30.23 9.32
CA SER A 307 -10.09 31.49 9.98
C SER A 307 -10.79 31.26 11.33
N PRO A 308 -10.13 30.56 12.27
CA PRO A 308 -10.75 30.10 13.51
C PRO A 308 -11.06 31.27 14.48
N ASN A 309 -12.17 31.19 15.18
CA ASN A 309 -12.41 31.97 16.39
C ASN A 309 -11.47 31.51 17.53
N PRO A 310 -11.40 32.23 18.69
CA PRO A 310 -10.48 31.89 19.77
C PRO A 310 -10.62 30.43 20.30
N HIS A 311 -11.84 29.90 20.42
CA HIS A 311 -12.08 28.53 20.82
C HIS A 311 -11.60 27.54 19.75
N GLN A 312 -11.96 27.78 18.49
CA GLN A 312 -11.53 26.95 17.35
C GLN A 312 -10.00 26.99 17.16
N ALA A 313 -9.36 28.13 17.45
CA ALA A 313 -7.91 28.22 17.43
C ALA A 313 -7.24 27.32 18.49
N MET A 314 -7.85 27.21 19.68
CA MET A 314 -7.38 26.27 20.70
C MET A 314 -7.58 24.80 20.25
N VAL A 315 -8.71 24.45 19.62
CA VAL A 315 -8.94 23.11 19.05
C VAL A 315 -7.91 22.81 17.97
N ASN A 316 -7.66 23.75 17.06
CA ASN A 316 -6.60 23.60 16.05
C ASN A 316 -5.22 23.37 16.67
N ARG A 317 -4.86 24.12 17.73
CA ARG A 317 -3.60 23.96 18.45
C ARG A 317 -3.49 22.57 19.09
N LEU A 318 -4.60 22.05 19.60
CA LEU A 318 -4.67 20.72 20.20
C LEU A 318 -4.47 19.59 19.20
N LEU A 319 -5.14 19.66 18.04
CA LEU A 319 -5.20 18.57 17.05
C LEU A 319 -4.09 18.63 15.98
N SER A 320 -3.55 19.82 15.67
CA SER A 320 -2.55 19.98 14.60
C SER A 320 -1.28 19.14 14.79
N PRO A 321 -0.72 18.96 16.00
CA PRO A 321 0.45 18.09 16.18
C PRO A 321 0.19 16.62 15.80
N LEU A 322 -1.05 16.15 15.98
CA LEU A 322 -1.43 14.77 15.61
C LEU A 322 -1.46 14.56 14.10
N ARG A 323 -1.79 15.63 13.33
CA ARG A 323 -1.83 15.56 11.85
C ARG A 323 -0.45 15.35 11.23
N VAL A 324 0.62 15.76 11.89
CA VAL A 324 2.00 15.52 11.44
C VAL A 324 2.26 14.02 11.21
N PHE A 325 1.50 13.16 11.88
CA PHE A 325 1.60 11.71 11.69
C PHE A 325 1.32 11.26 10.24
N ILE A 326 0.26 11.79 9.59
CA ILE A 326 -0.03 11.43 8.19
C ILE A 326 1.03 11.99 7.23
N GLU A 327 1.55 13.19 7.49
CA GLU A 327 2.64 13.76 6.71
C GLU A 327 3.91 12.91 6.81
N ASN A 328 4.24 12.42 8.01
CA ASN A 328 5.34 11.49 8.23
C ASN A 328 5.11 10.15 7.51
N SER A 329 3.88 9.63 7.52
CA SER A 329 3.52 8.39 6.81
C SER A 329 3.77 8.52 5.29
N TYR A 330 3.45 9.68 4.70
CA TYR A 330 3.81 9.95 3.30
C TYR A 330 5.33 10.06 3.09
N GLY A 331 6.03 10.65 4.05
CA GLY A 331 7.49 10.70 4.06
C GLY A 331 8.09 9.30 4.02
N ASP A 332 7.56 8.39 4.85
CA ASP A 332 8.01 7.00 4.92
C ASP A 332 7.76 6.26 3.60
N VAL A 333 6.56 6.40 3.00
CA VAL A 333 6.28 5.81 1.68
C VAL A 333 7.24 6.34 0.62
N LYS A 334 7.45 7.66 0.54
CA LYS A 334 8.32 8.28 -0.48
C LYS A 334 9.80 7.94 -0.27
N ASN A 335 10.24 7.79 0.97
CA ASN A 335 11.62 7.42 1.31
C ASN A 335 11.89 5.93 1.08
N LEU A 336 10.94 5.09 1.42
CA LEU A 336 11.06 3.65 1.20
C LEU A 336 10.98 3.31 -0.29
N TRP A 337 10.01 3.88 -1.01
CA TRP A 337 9.77 3.63 -2.43
C TRP A 337 10.30 4.80 -3.27
N ARG A 338 11.61 4.79 -3.54
CA ARG A 338 12.33 5.91 -4.17
C ARG A 338 11.86 6.31 -5.56
N ILE A 339 11.08 5.48 -6.24
CA ILE A 339 10.46 5.83 -7.53
C ILE A 339 9.66 7.14 -7.43
N PHE A 340 9.01 7.39 -6.30
CA PHE A 340 8.23 8.61 -6.05
C PHE A 340 9.08 9.88 -5.96
N GLN A 341 10.39 9.73 -5.74
CA GLN A 341 11.37 10.82 -5.74
C GLN A 341 12.05 10.99 -7.12
N LYS A 342 11.90 10.02 -8.03
CA LYS A 342 12.58 9.96 -9.34
C LYS A 342 11.62 10.30 -10.47
N ARG A 343 11.19 11.57 -10.53
CA ARG A 343 10.22 12.09 -11.50
C ARG A 343 10.47 11.59 -12.94
N ASN A 344 11.72 11.62 -13.39
CA ASN A 344 12.07 11.25 -14.77
C ASN A 344 12.00 9.74 -15.05
N ASN A 345 12.01 8.92 -14.01
CA ASN A 345 11.93 7.47 -14.14
C ASN A 345 10.51 6.95 -13.89
N PHE A 346 9.64 7.78 -13.31
CA PHE A 346 8.26 7.41 -13.06
C PHE A 346 7.41 7.72 -14.31
N ASN A 347 7.38 6.75 -15.20
CA ASN A 347 6.66 6.86 -16.46
C ASN A 347 5.19 6.47 -16.28
N LEU A 348 4.27 7.39 -16.58
CA LEU A 348 2.81 7.19 -16.44
C LEU A 348 2.26 6.12 -17.38
N LEU A 349 2.96 5.84 -18.48
CA LEU A 349 2.44 4.96 -19.51
C LEU A 349 3.55 4.14 -20.13
N ARG A 350 3.42 2.86 -19.91
CA ARG A 350 3.84 1.84 -20.87
C ARG A 350 2.58 1.08 -21.26
N GLU A 351 2.52 0.61 -22.49
CA GLU A 351 1.45 -0.27 -22.94
C GLU A 351 1.22 -1.35 -21.89
N GLY A 352 -0.04 -1.48 -21.46
CA GLY A 352 -0.49 -2.53 -20.55
C GLY A 352 -0.42 -2.21 -19.05
N CYS A 353 0.59 -1.54 -18.55
CA CYS A 353 0.68 -1.28 -17.09
C CYS A 353 -0.02 0.02 -16.68
N SER A 354 -1.14 -0.10 -15.99
CA SER A 354 -1.81 1.05 -15.38
C SER A 354 -0.99 1.57 -14.21
N VAL A 355 -0.40 2.77 -14.36
CA VAL A 355 0.36 3.43 -13.30
C VAL A 355 -0.50 3.71 -12.08
N ARG A 356 -1.79 3.98 -12.26
CA ARG A 356 -2.73 4.11 -11.14
C ARG A 356 -2.80 2.82 -10.32
N LYS A 357 -2.97 1.65 -10.98
CA LYS A 357 -2.94 0.36 -10.30
C LYS A 357 -1.61 0.14 -9.58
N ALA A 358 -0.49 0.38 -10.27
CA ALA A 358 0.84 0.20 -9.70
C ALA A 358 1.06 1.09 -8.46
N CYS A 359 0.69 2.37 -8.53
CA CYS A 359 0.77 3.28 -7.36
C CYS A 359 -0.11 2.82 -6.21
N THR A 360 -1.35 2.37 -6.48
CA THR A 360 -2.24 1.85 -5.44
C THR A 360 -1.59 0.64 -4.76
N MET A 361 -1.04 -0.28 -5.55
CA MET A 361 -0.41 -1.48 -5.00
C MET A 361 0.85 -1.18 -4.18
N ILE A 362 1.56 -0.08 -4.42
CA ILE A 362 2.69 0.29 -3.56
C ILE A 362 2.26 0.68 -2.15
N PHE A 363 1.11 1.28 -1.96
CA PHE A 363 0.57 1.50 -0.61
C PHE A 363 0.20 0.18 0.07
N PHE A 364 -0.36 -0.77 -0.68
CA PHE A 364 -0.57 -2.14 -0.17
C PHE A 364 0.76 -2.81 0.22
N VAL A 365 1.77 -2.73 -0.62
CA VAL A 365 3.12 -3.26 -0.33
C VAL A 365 3.73 -2.58 0.90
N HIS A 366 3.49 -1.28 1.06
CA HIS A 366 3.93 -0.54 2.25
C HIS A 366 3.22 -1.05 3.51
N ASN A 367 1.91 -1.32 3.46
CA ASN A 367 1.21 -1.96 4.57
C ASN A 367 1.82 -3.32 4.92
N CYS A 368 2.10 -4.17 3.92
CA CYS A 368 2.78 -5.46 4.15
C CYS A 368 4.18 -5.28 4.76
N TYR A 369 4.90 -4.23 4.34
CA TYR A 369 6.19 -3.89 4.93
C TYR A 369 6.04 -3.50 6.43
N LEU A 370 5.03 -2.72 6.79
CA LEU A 370 4.74 -2.36 8.18
C LEU A 370 4.39 -3.60 9.01
N CYS A 371 3.60 -4.51 8.46
CA CYS A 371 3.23 -5.77 9.12
C CYS A 371 4.42 -6.69 9.41
N LEU A 372 5.49 -6.62 8.60
CA LEU A 372 6.71 -7.42 8.76
C LEU A 372 7.81 -6.73 9.57
N ASN A 373 7.70 -5.42 9.75
CA ASN A 373 8.75 -4.64 10.37
C ASN A 373 8.17 -3.72 11.43
N GLU A 374 8.62 -3.86 12.66
CA GLU A 374 8.37 -2.84 13.67
C GLU A 374 8.95 -1.52 13.16
N THR A 375 8.07 -0.60 12.82
CA THR A 375 8.45 0.72 12.34
C THR A 375 8.38 1.74 13.47
N ARG A 376 8.87 2.97 13.23
CA ARG A 376 8.72 4.12 14.11
C ARG A 376 7.25 4.54 14.33
N SER A 377 6.29 3.82 13.70
CA SER A 377 4.86 4.09 13.75
C SER A 377 4.19 3.83 15.11
N ASN A 378 4.97 3.54 16.16
CA ASN A 378 4.45 3.43 17.52
C ASN A 378 4.13 4.81 18.17
N TYR A 379 3.89 5.83 17.33
CA TYR A 379 3.57 7.18 17.81
C TYR A 379 2.32 7.19 18.72
N PHE A 380 1.34 6.39 18.37
CA PHE A 380 0.10 6.21 19.14
C PHE A 380 0.11 4.94 20.03
N GLN A 381 1.25 4.28 20.16
CA GLN A 381 1.41 3.02 20.93
C GLN A 381 0.49 1.89 20.43
N LEU A 382 0.15 1.91 19.14
CA LEU A 382 -0.65 0.89 18.48
C LEU A 382 0.20 0.11 17.47
N ARG A 383 0.19 -1.21 17.60
CA ARG A 383 0.94 -2.10 16.70
C ARG A 383 0.17 -2.32 15.39
N ALA A 384 0.88 -2.31 14.28
CA ALA A 384 0.34 -2.88 13.05
C ALA A 384 0.08 -4.39 13.23
N PRO A 385 -0.92 -4.97 12.57
CA PRO A 385 -1.14 -6.42 12.58
C PRO A 385 0.08 -7.14 12.00
N THR A 386 0.23 -8.41 12.31
CA THR A 386 1.20 -9.27 11.62
C THR A 386 0.78 -9.47 10.16
N LEU A 387 1.71 -9.92 9.30
CA LEU A 387 1.37 -10.19 7.90
C LEU A 387 0.29 -11.29 7.77
N GLU A 388 0.28 -12.28 8.67
CA GLU A 388 -0.74 -13.34 8.72
C GLU A 388 -2.12 -12.77 9.11
N GLU A 389 -2.17 -11.85 10.09
CA GLU A 389 -3.41 -11.17 10.48
C GLU A 389 -3.93 -10.24 9.37
N TYR A 390 -3.02 -9.60 8.63
CA TYR A 390 -3.37 -8.71 7.52
C TYR A 390 -3.80 -9.47 6.25
N LEU A 391 -3.14 -10.59 5.95
CA LEU A 391 -3.34 -11.42 4.77
C LEU A 391 -3.39 -12.91 5.17
N PRO A 392 -4.48 -13.41 5.74
CA PRO A 392 -4.63 -14.82 6.07
C PRO A 392 -4.45 -15.72 4.84
N LEU A 393 -3.70 -16.81 4.99
CA LEU A 393 -3.44 -17.76 3.89
C LEU A 393 -4.69 -18.55 3.49
N ASP A 394 -5.62 -18.76 4.42
CA ASP A 394 -6.81 -19.58 4.24
C ASP A 394 -8.04 -18.76 3.76
N GLU A 395 -7.90 -17.47 3.59
CA GLU A 395 -8.97 -16.60 3.05
C GLU A 395 -9.23 -16.97 1.59
N VAL A 396 -10.39 -17.54 1.30
CA VAL A 396 -10.89 -17.68 -0.07
C VAL A 396 -11.22 -16.29 -0.56
N LEU A 397 -10.54 -15.83 -1.61
CA LEU A 397 -10.82 -14.53 -2.19
C LEU A 397 -12.24 -14.54 -2.76
N GLU A 398 -13.15 -13.79 -2.15
CA GLU A 398 -14.42 -13.46 -2.79
C GLU A 398 -14.09 -12.72 -4.10
N GLU A 399 -14.68 -13.21 -5.20
CA GLU A 399 -14.53 -12.57 -6.51
C GLU A 399 -14.92 -11.09 -6.37
N ALA A 400 -14.03 -10.21 -6.83
CA ALA A 400 -14.31 -8.78 -6.83
C ALA A 400 -15.56 -8.54 -7.69
N PRO A 401 -16.57 -7.79 -7.20
CA PRO A 401 -17.74 -7.49 -7.99
C PRO A 401 -17.29 -6.73 -9.25
N ASP A 402 -17.78 -7.18 -10.41
CA ASP A 402 -17.62 -6.49 -11.69
C ASP A 402 -18.07 -5.03 -11.52
N MET A 403 -17.14 -4.13 -11.62
CA MET A 403 -17.42 -2.70 -11.65
C MET A 403 -17.45 -2.28 -13.11
N ASP A 404 -18.66 -2.28 -13.70
CA ASP A 404 -19.01 -1.57 -14.93
C ASP A 404 -18.81 -0.03 -14.79
#